data_2c85516d39f52c62dbef3ca743ea6f77
#
_entry.id   2c85516d39f52c62dbef3ca743ea6f77
#
_cell.length_a   1.000
_cell.length_b   1.000
_cell.length_c   1.000
_cell.angle_alpha   90.00
_cell.angle_beta   90.00
_cell.angle_gamma   90.00
#
_symmetry.space_group_name_H-M   'P 1'
#
loop_
_entity.id
_entity.type
_entity.pdbx_description
1 polymer ?
#
loop_
_entity_poly.entity_id
_entity_poly.type
_entity_poly.pdbx_seq_one_letter_code
_entity_poly.pdbx_strand_id
1 'polypeptide(L)'
;MDALPAFPAESGPLLLPGPAGRLELMVDLPEPGQERAGVAVVCHPNPPDGGTLHNKVVTMTARALTELGLAAVRFNFRGVGQSEGSFDQGRGETLDLLAVTDWLKKVRPGDALWLAGFSFGSWVALQGARHLPVKQMISIAPPVGLREFAGVLPPPCPWL
;
A
#
# COMPACT_ATOMS: atom_id res chain seq x y z
N MET A 1 7.77 12.54 19.57
CA MET A 1 6.86 11.86 18.62
C MET A 1 6.61 12.82 17.48
N ASP A 2 6.93 12.40 16.27
CA ASP A 2 6.72 13.24 15.11
C ASP A 2 5.24 13.35 14.77
N ALA A 3 4.81 14.57 14.42
CA ALA A 3 3.45 14.79 13.98
C ALA A 3 3.20 14.06 12.65
N LEU A 4 2.00 13.49 12.47
CA LEU A 4 1.63 12.88 11.20
C LEU A 4 1.44 13.96 10.13
N PRO A 5 1.93 13.75 8.90
CA PRO A 5 1.74 14.71 7.83
C PRO A 5 0.27 14.80 7.41
N ALA A 6 -0.14 15.96 6.92
CA ALA A 6 -1.43 16.12 6.26
C ALA A 6 -1.43 15.36 4.93
N PHE A 7 -2.64 14.98 4.46
CA PHE A 7 -2.75 14.42 3.12
C PHE A 7 -2.42 15.50 2.08
N PRO A 8 -1.54 15.19 1.10
CA PRO A 8 -1.07 16.22 0.16
C PRO A 8 -2.16 16.68 -0.79
N ALA A 9 -2.10 17.96 -1.15
CA ALA A 9 -3.00 18.57 -2.13
C ALA A 9 -2.56 18.30 -3.58
N GLU A 10 -1.32 17.88 -3.78
CA GLU A 10 -0.74 17.60 -5.10
C GLU A 10 -0.04 16.24 -5.07
N SER A 11 0.04 15.59 -6.24
CA SER A 11 0.79 14.36 -6.38
C SER A 11 2.26 14.59 -6.07
N GLY A 12 2.90 13.67 -5.36
CA GLY A 12 4.31 13.78 -5.02
C GLY A 12 4.74 12.90 -3.85
N PRO A 13 6.03 13.00 -3.49
CA PRO A 13 6.61 12.22 -2.40
C PRO A 13 6.18 12.71 -1.02
N LEU A 14 6.21 11.79 -0.06
CA LEU A 14 5.88 12.05 1.33
C LEU A 14 6.67 11.11 2.23
N LEU A 15 7.09 11.58 3.39
CA LEU A 15 7.68 10.75 4.43
C LEU A 15 6.70 10.59 5.57
N LEU A 16 6.49 9.36 6.02
CA LEU A 16 5.55 9.02 7.09
C LEU A 16 6.29 8.29 8.21
N PRO A 17 6.09 8.66 9.48
CA PRO A 17 6.58 7.85 10.59
C PRO A 17 5.97 6.46 10.56
N GLY A 18 6.82 5.44 10.59
CA GLY A 18 6.45 4.03 10.56
C GLY A 18 7.01 3.26 11.75
N PRO A 19 6.72 1.96 11.87
CA PRO A 19 7.16 1.15 13.01
C PRO A 19 8.66 0.97 13.12
N ALA A 20 9.38 0.96 12.01
CA ALA A 20 10.84 0.77 11.96
C ALA A 20 11.60 2.07 11.62
N GLY A 21 10.94 3.21 11.72
CA GLY A 21 11.44 4.50 11.28
C GLY A 21 10.58 5.06 10.16
N ARG A 22 11.08 6.08 9.46
CA ARG A 22 10.29 6.70 8.39
C ARG A 22 10.04 5.75 7.24
N LEU A 23 8.89 5.92 6.60
CA LEU A 23 8.51 5.25 5.36
C LEU A 23 8.44 6.28 4.23
N GLU A 24 8.97 5.91 3.08
CA GLU A 24 8.90 6.70 1.85
C GLU A 24 7.62 6.36 1.09
N LEU A 25 6.79 7.36 0.86
CA LEU A 25 5.53 7.25 0.12
C LEU A 25 5.58 8.08 -1.15
N MET A 26 4.77 7.68 -2.13
CA MET A 26 4.43 8.48 -3.30
C MET A 26 2.91 8.51 -3.40
N VAL A 27 2.34 9.70 -3.40
CA VAL A 27 0.89 9.88 -3.53
C VAL A 27 0.58 10.30 -4.96
N ASP A 28 -0.30 9.55 -5.61
CA ASP A 28 -0.81 9.85 -6.94
C ASP A 28 -2.29 10.24 -6.81
N LEU A 29 -2.63 11.44 -7.26
CA LEU A 29 -4.00 11.96 -7.18
C LEU A 29 -4.72 11.83 -8.52
N PRO A 30 -6.06 11.60 -8.51
CA PRO A 30 -6.85 11.63 -9.73
C PRO A 30 -6.94 13.04 -10.30
N GLU A 31 -7.35 13.15 -11.55
CA GLU A 31 -7.61 14.44 -12.17
C GLU A 31 -8.68 15.23 -11.40
N PRO A 32 -8.52 16.56 -11.25
CA PRO A 32 -9.53 17.39 -10.59
C PRO A 32 -10.92 17.21 -11.20
N GLY A 33 -11.91 17.00 -10.35
CA GLY A 33 -13.29 16.79 -10.76
C GLY A 33 -13.62 15.31 -11.04
N GLN A 34 -12.64 14.41 -10.98
CA GLN A 34 -12.83 12.97 -11.18
C GLN A 34 -12.76 12.19 -9.85
N GLU A 35 -12.61 12.89 -8.73
CA GLU A 35 -12.37 12.27 -7.43
C GLU A 35 -13.57 11.46 -6.96
N ARG A 36 -13.28 10.26 -6.45
CA ARG A 36 -14.22 9.43 -5.70
C ARG A 36 -13.80 9.43 -4.23
N ALA A 37 -14.76 9.13 -3.35
CA ALA A 37 -14.49 8.98 -1.92
C ALA A 37 -13.79 7.63 -1.66
N GLY A 38 -12.56 7.50 -2.11
CA GLY A 38 -11.78 6.28 -1.96
C GLY A 38 -10.28 6.53 -2.11
N VAL A 39 -9.51 5.69 -1.43
CA VAL A 39 -8.06 5.70 -1.48
C VAL A 39 -7.54 4.26 -1.59
N ALA A 40 -6.55 4.06 -2.44
CA ALA A 40 -5.92 2.76 -2.63
C ALA A 40 -4.48 2.79 -2.12
N VAL A 41 -4.04 1.69 -1.51
CA VAL A 41 -2.62 1.48 -1.17
C VAL A 41 -2.10 0.35 -2.05
N VAL A 42 -0.95 0.57 -2.68
CA VAL A 42 -0.32 -0.40 -3.59
C VAL A 42 1.00 -0.87 -2.99
N CYS A 43 1.12 -2.18 -2.80
CA CYS A 43 2.29 -2.83 -2.21
C CYS A 43 3.18 -3.41 -3.30
N HIS A 44 4.49 -3.10 -3.25
CA HIS A 44 5.47 -3.49 -4.26
C HIS A 44 5.99 -4.93 -4.08
N PRO A 45 6.66 -5.50 -5.10
CA PRO A 45 7.17 -6.86 -5.02
C PRO A 45 8.36 -7.00 -4.07
N ASN A 46 8.93 -8.21 -4.03
CA ASN A 46 9.91 -8.64 -3.03
C ASN A 46 11.11 -7.68 -2.92
N PRO A 47 11.35 -7.07 -1.75
CA PRO A 47 12.48 -6.16 -1.57
C PRO A 47 13.85 -6.75 -1.92
N PRO A 48 14.22 -7.99 -1.50
CA PRO A 48 15.50 -8.57 -1.89
C PRO A 48 15.70 -8.77 -3.40
N ASP A 49 14.63 -8.83 -4.18
CA ASP A 49 14.69 -8.97 -5.64
C ASP A 49 14.59 -7.60 -6.35
N GLY A 50 14.86 -6.52 -5.64
CA GLY A 50 14.83 -5.17 -6.19
C GLY A 50 13.47 -4.51 -6.24
N GLY A 51 12.48 -5.04 -5.51
CA GLY A 51 11.14 -4.44 -5.41
C GLY A 51 11.18 -3.05 -4.80
N THR A 52 10.48 -2.11 -5.43
CA THR A 52 10.32 -0.73 -4.97
C THR A 52 8.97 -0.17 -5.42
N LEU A 53 8.60 0.98 -4.87
CA LEU A 53 7.40 1.72 -5.30
C LEU A 53 7.49 2.20 -6.76
N HIS A 54 8.66 2.16 -7.37
CA HIS A 54 8.88 2.53 -8.77
C HIS A 54 8.74 1.36 -9.74
N ASN A 55 8.48 0.14 -9.25
CA ASN A 55 8.26 -1.01 -10.10
C ASN A 55 7.18 -0.71 -11.14
N LYS A 56 7.37 -1.16 -12.37
CA LYS A 56 6.47 -0.84 -13.48
C LYS A 56 5.03 -1.29 -13.24
N VAL A 57 4.83 -2.49 -12.71
CA VAL A 57 3.48 -3.00 -12.41
C VAL A 57 2.83 -2.16 -11.32
N VAL A 58 3.59 -1.77 -10.30
CA VAL A 58 3.11 -0.93 -9.20
C VAL A 58 2.69 0.44 -9.70
N THR A 59 3.51 1.09 -10.53
CA THR A 59 3.17 2.41 -11.10
C THR A 59 1.98 2.35 -12.03
N MET A 60 1.89 1.30 -12.85
CA MET A 60 0.74 1.09 -13.75
C MET A 60 -0.55 0.85 -12.96
N THR A 61 -0.48 0.08 -11.89
CA THR A 61 -1.63 -0.18 -11.01
C THR A 61 -2.10 1.12 -10.35
N ALA A 62 -1.18 1.90 -9.81
CA ALA A 62 -1.51 3.21 -9.21
C ALA A 62 -2.16 4.13 -10.24
N ARG A 63 -1.64 4.16 -11.46
CA ARG A 63 -2.22 4.96 -12.54
C ARG A 63 -3.64 4.51 -12.87
N ALA A 64 -3.87 3.22 -13.01
CA ALA A 64 -5.20 2.69 -13.28
C ALA A 64 -6.20 3.08 -12.17
N LEU A 65 -5.77 3.03 -10.92
CA LEU A 65 -6.59 3.42 -9.78
C LEU A 65 -6.92 4.91 -9.77
N THR A 66 -5.97 5.76 -10.14
CA THR A 66 -6.25 7.20 -10.27
C THR A 66 -7.18 7.51 -11.43
N GLU A 67 -7.09 6.76 -12.53
CA GLU A 67 -8.04 6.87 -13.64
C GLU A 67 -9.46 6.48 -13.23
N LEU A 68 -9.62 5.64 -12.21
CA LEU A 68 -10.91 5.33 -11.59
C LEU A 68 -11.39 6.41 -10.62
N GLY A 69 -10.60 7.44 -10.35
CA GLY A 69 -10.94 8.52 -9.44
C GLY A 69 -10.47 8.30 -8.00
N LEU A 70 -9.66 7.28 -7.73
CA LEU A 70 -9.11 7.03 -6.40
C LEU A 70 -7.78 7.78 -6.23
N ALA A 71 -7.51 8.27 -5.04
CA ALA A 71 -6.13 8.59 -4.68
C ALA A 71 -5.37 7.27 -4.50
N ALA A 72 -4.15 7.18 -4.99
CA ALA A 72 -3.33 5.98 -4.86
C ALA A 72 -2.06 6.30 -4.08
N VAL A 73 -1.76 5.48 -3.08
CA VAL A 73 -0.55 5.62 -2.26
C VAL A 73 0.33 4.41 -2.53
N ARG A 74 1.50 4.66 -3.10
CA ARG A 74 2.58 3.68 -3.22
C ARG A 74 3.56 3.96 -2.08
N PHE A 75 4.17 2.91 -1.53
CA PHE A 75 5.19 3.13 -0.52
C PHE A 75 6.30 2.09 -0.63
N ASN A 76 7.47 2.44 -0.15
CA ASN A 76 8.58 1.51 -0.01
C ASN A 76 8.51 0.83 1.35
N PHE A 77 8.52 -0.50 1.36
CA PHE A 77 8.65 -1.26 2.60
C PHE A 77 9.97 -0.92 3.31
N ARG A 78 10.04 -1.20 4.60
CA ARG A 78 11.24 -0.99 5.41
C ARG A 78 12.50 -1.47 4.71
N GLY A 79 13.57 -0.69 4.80
CA GLY A 79 14.86 -1.02 4.20
C GLY A 79 14.95 -0.75 2.70
N VAL A 80 13.88 -0.28 2.05
CA VAL A 80 13.86 0.02 0.61
C VAL A 80 13.88 1.53 0.41
N GLY A 81 14.70 2.02 -0.52
CA GLY A 81 14.81 3.44 -0.82
C GLY A 81 15.09 4.26 0.43
N GLN A 82 14.29 5.28 0.68
CA GLN A 82 14.41 6.11 1.87
C GLN A 82 13.66 5.57 3.09
N SER A 83 12.98 4.44 2.98
CA SER A 83 12.35 3.79 4.13
C SER A 83 13.40 3.17 5.05
N GLU A 84 13.31 3.50 6.32
CA GLU A 84 14.23 3.00 7.35
C GLU A 84 13.89 1.57 7.76
N GLY A 85 14.81 0.94 8.50
CA GLY A 85 14.65 -0.44 8.95
C GLY A 85 15.29 -1.43 7.99
N SER A 86 14.91 -2.69 8.10
CA SER A 86 15.43 -3.78 7.28
C SER A 86 14.34 -4.80 6.96
N PHE A 87 14.51 -5.52 5.86
CA PHE A 87 13.58 -6.56 5.42
C PHE A 87 13.29 -7.58 6.55
N ASP A 88 12.01 -7.87 6.78
CA ASP A 88 11.56 -8.72 7.89
C ASP A 88 10.59 -9.84 7.44
N GLN A 89 10.84 -10.42 6.28
CA GLN A 89 10.15 -11.60 5.76
C GLN A 89 8.62 -11.45 5.65
N GLY A 90 8.13 -10.23 5.54
CA GLY A 90 6.71 -9.91 5.41
C GLY A 90 6.00 -9.56 6.72
N ARG A 91 6.56 -9.89 7.88
CA ARG A 91 5.97 -9.55 9.19
C ARG A 91 6.04 -8.05 9.45
N GLY A 92 7.23 -7.49 9.37
CA GLY A 92 7.45 -6.06 9.54
C GLY A 92 6.82 -5.26 8.42
N GLU A 93 6.86 -5.77 7.19
CA GLU A 93 6.24 -5.14 6.04
C GLU A 93 4.73 -5.03 6.19
N THR A 94 4.09 -6.02 6.81
CA THR A 94 2.66 -5.92 7.14
C THR A 94 2.40 -4.80 8.14
N LEU A 95 3.28 -4.61 9.13
CA LEU A 95 3.16 -3.49 10.08
C LEU A 95 3.37 -2.14 9.39
N ASP A 96 4.25 -2.09 8.38
CA ASP A 96 4.43 -0.88 7.57
C ASP A 96 3.14 -0.52 6.83
N LEU A 97 2.48 -1.50 6.20
CA LEU A 97 1.19 -1.32 5.55
C LEU A 97 0.14 -0.80 6.54
N LEU A 98 0.06 -1.38 7.73
CA LEU A 98 -0.89 -0.95 8.76
C LEU A 98 -0.62 0.48 9.21
N ALA A 99 0.63 0.92 9.28
CA ALA A 99 0.96 2.31 9.59
C ALA A 99 0.47 3.27 8.51
N VAL A 100 0.62 2.90 7.23
CA VAL A 100 0.13 3.71 6.11
C VAL A 100 -1.40 3.82 6.15
N THR A 101 -2.10 2.71 6.34
CA THR A 101 -3.57 2.69 6.37
C THR A 101 -4.11 3.40 7.61
N ASP A 102 -3.41 3.33 8.73
CA ASP A 102 -3.76 4.04 9.97
C ASP A 102 -3.70 5.56 9.77
N TRP A 103 -2.65 6.02 9.11
CA TRP A 103 -2.52 7.42 8.71
C TRP A 103 -3.66 7.85 7.79
N LEU A 104 -3.97 7.06 6.76
CA LEU A 104 -5.06 7.34 5.82
C LEU A 104 -6.42 7.44 6.53
N LYS A 105 -6.67 6.56 7.51
CA LYS A 105 -7.90 6.61 8.30
C LYS A 105 -8.05 7.94 9.05
N LYS A 106 -6.94 8.54 9.47
CA LYS A 106 -6.94 9.83 10.18
C LYS A 106 -7.09 11.02 9.24
N VAL A 107 -6.42 10.99 8.08
CA VAL A 107 -6.39 12.14 7.15
C VAL A 107 -7.44 12.05 6.04
N ARG A 108 -7.99 10.85 5.79
CA ARG A 108 -9.03 10.60 4.79
C ARG A 108 -10.15 9.73 5.37
N PRO A 109 -10.80 10.16 6.48
CA PRO A 109 -11.74 9.30 7.22
C PRO A 109 -13.00 8.93 6.45
N GLY A 110 -13.38 9.69 5.43
CA GLY A 110 -14.56 9.43 4.60
C GLY A 110 -14.30 8.53 3.40
N ASP A 111 -13.03 8.11 3.17
CA ASP A 111 -12.69 7.34 1.99
C ASP A 111 -12.81 5.83 2.23
N ALA A 112 -13.36 5.13 1.24
CA ALA A 112 -13.28 3.66 1.19
C ALA A 112 -11.83 3.24 0.91
N LEU A 113 -11.37 2.20 1.60
CA LEU A 113 -10.01 1.68 1.45
C LEU A 113 -9.97 0.54 0.43
N TRP A 114 -9.10 0.68 -0.57
CA TRP A 114 -8.74 -0.36 -1.52
C TRP A 114 -7.30 -0.78 -1.27
N LEU A 115 -7.01 -2.08 -1.37
CA LEU A 115 -5.65 -2.60 -1.32
C LEU A 115 -5.30 -3.28 -2.63
N ALA A 116 -4.09 -3.04 -3.11
CA ALA A 116 -3.54 -3.74 -4.27
C ALA A 116 -2.11 -4.16 -3.95
N GLY A 117 -1.66 -5.27 -4.54
CA GLY A 117 -0.30 -5.71 -4.36
C GLY A 117 0.19 -6.57 -5.52
N PHE A 118 1.49 -6.49 -5.78
CA PHE A 118 2.16 -7.27 -6.80
C PHE A 118 3.12 -8.27 -6.15
N SER A 119 2.97 -9.56 -6.47
CA SER A 119 3.81 -10.65 -5.98
C SER A 119 3.90 -10.64 -4.44
N PHE A 120 5.07 -10.51 -3.84
CA PHE A 120 5.25 -10.37 -2.39
C PHE A 120 4.31 -9.31 -1.80
N GLY A 121 4.14 -8.17 -2.47
CA GLY A 121 3.24 -7.12 -2.04
C GLY A 121 1.78 -7.58 -1.95
N SER A 122 1.34 -8.47 -2.81
CA SER A 122 -0.02 -9.03 -2.74
C SER A 122 -0.19 -9.91 -1.49
N TRP A 123 0.83 -10.67 -1.13
CA TRP A 123 0.82 -11.48 0.09
C TRP A 123 0.78 -10.61 1.34
N VAL A 124 1.59 -9.55 1.39
CA VAL A 124 1.56 -8.57 2.49
C VAL A 124 0.19 -7.89 2.59
N ALA A 125 -0.37 -7.47 1.45
CA ALA A 125 -1.69 -6.85 1.42
C ALA A 125 -2.78 -7.78 1.94
N LEU A 126 -2.73 -9.06 1.60
CA LEU A 126 -3.66 -10.07 2.11
C LEU A 126 -3.51 -10.26 3.63
N GLN A 127 -2.29 -10.27 4.15
CA GLN A 127 -2.05 -10.32 5.59
C GLN A 127 -2.64 -9.10 6.30
N GLY A 128 -2.41 -7.91 5.76
CA GLY A 128 -2.94 -6.66 6.32
C GLY A 128 -4.46 -6.55 6.24
N ALA A 129 -5.07 -7.07 5.17
CA ALA A 129 -6.51 -7.00 4.95
C ALA A 129 -7.33 -7.61 6.09
N ARG A 130 -6.76 -8.57 6.83
CA ARG A 130 -7.41 -9.21 7.98
C ARG A 130 -7.70 -8.22 9.12
N HIS A 131 -7.01 -7.09 9.15
CA HIS A 131 -7.08 -6.08 10.20
C HIS A 131 -7.72 -4.78 9.74
N LEU A 132 -8.22 -4.72 8.52
CA LEU A 132 -8.62 -3.48 7.86
C LEU A 132 -10.03 -3.59 7.24
N PRO A 133 -10.80 -2.49 7.21
CA PRO A 133 -12.10 -2.44 6.54
C PRO A 133 -11.91 -2.24 5.03
N VAL A 134 -11.32 -3.23 4.35
CA VAL A 134 -11.03 -3.17 2.92
C VAL A 134 -12.32 -3.34 2.12
N LYS A 135 -12.57 -2.42 1.19
CA LYS A 135 -13.71 -2.49 0.29
C LYS A 135 -13.44 -3.33 -0.94
N GLN A 136 -12.22 -3.28 -1.46
CA GLN A 136 -11.81 -4.01 -2.67
C GLN A 136 -10.36 -4.43 -2.53
N MET A 137 -10.05 -5.66 -2.91
CA MET A 137 -8.71 -6.23 -2.93
C MET A 137 -8.30 -6.62 -4.35
N ILE A 138 -7.07 -6.27 -4.74
CA ILE A 138 -6.50 -6.61 -6.04
C ILE A 138 -5.16 -7.29 -5.82
N SER A 139 -5.04 -8.55 -6.26
CA SER A 139 -3.78 -9.31 -6.19
C SER A 139 -3.24 -9.56 -7.58
N ILE A 140 -2.02 -9.11 -7.84
CA ILE A 140 -1.35 -9.30 -9.11
C ILE A 140 -0.21 -10.29 -8.91
N ALA A 141 -0.26 -11.41 -9.62
CA ALA A 141 0.73 -12.48 -9.55
C ALA A 141 1.05 -12.90 -8.10
N PRO A 142 0.05 -13.31 -7.30
CA PRO A 142 0.30 -13.70 -5.91
C PRO A 142 1.25 -14.90 -5.85
N PRO A 143 2.25 -14.89 -4.94
CA PRO A 143 3.31 -15.90 -4.93
C PRO A 143 2.91 -17.18 -4.19
N VAL A 144 1.81 -17.81 -4.62
CA VAL A 144 1.19 -18.97 -3.94
C VAL A 144 2.13 -20.18 -3.82
N GLY A 145 3.06 -20.34 -4.76
CA GLY A 145 4.03 -21.43 -4.72
C GLY A 145 5.33 -21.11 -3.97
N LEU A 146 5.54 -19.85 -3.57
CA LEU A 146 6.75 -19.37 -2.92
C LEU A 146 6.54 -18.89 -1.49
N ARG A 147 5.30 -18.76 -1.06
CA ARG A 147 4.91 -18.30 0.27
C ARG A 147 3.84 -19.23 0.83
N GLU A 148 3.69 -19.24 2.14
CA GLU A 148 2.64 -20.03 2.79
C GLU A 148 1.29 -19.34 2.61
N PHE A 149 0.53 -19.80 1.64
CA PHE A 149 -0.85 -19.35 1.43
C PHE A 149 -1.87 -20.22 2.17
N ALA A 150 -1.47 -21.39 2.69
CA ALA A 150 -2.40 -22.31 3.35
C ALA A 150 -3.11 -21.70 4.57
N GLY A 151 -2.47 -20.75 5.26
CA GLY A 151 -3.06 -20.04 6.40
C GLY A 151 -3.64 -18.67 6.04
N VAL A 152 -3.60 -18.28 4.78
CA VAL A 152 -4.10 -16.98 4.35
C VAL A 152 -5.60 -17.07 4.10
N LEU A 153 -6.38 -16.35 4.90
CA LEU A 153 -7.82 -16.27 4.71
C LEU A 153 -8.14 -15.34 3.54
N PRO A 154 -9.16 -15.65 2.73
CA PRO A 154 -9.61 -14.71 1.72
C PRO A 154 -10.07 -13.41 2.41
N PRO A 155 -9.88 -12.25 1.75
CA PRO A 155 -10.31 -10.97 2.32
C PRO A 155 -11.85 -10.95 2.42
N PRO A 156 -12.41 -10.23 3.41
CA PRO A 156 -13.87 -10.13 3.58
C PRO A 156 -14.47 -9.07 2.63
N CYS A 157 -14.06 -9.07 1.37
CA CYS A 157 -14.44 -8.09 0.34
C CYS A 157 -14.29 -8.70 -1.04
N PRO A 158 -14.80 -8.08 -2.10
CA PRO A 158 -14.49 -8.49 -3.47
C PRO A 158 -12.98 -8.55 -3.72
N TRP A 159 -12.55 -9.61 -4.35
CA TRP A 159 -11.13 -9.92 -4.55
C TRP A 159 -10.88 -10.28 -6.02
N LEU A 160 -10.07 -9.47 -6.68
CA LEU A 160 -9.65 -9.65 -8.07
C LEU A 160 -8.22 -10.19 -8.12
#